data_3eef48cae9752835e24f4ea7062e1706
#
_entry.id   3eef48cae9752835e24f4ea7062e1706
#
_cell.length_a   1.000
_cell.length_b   1.000
_cell.length_c   1.000
_cell.angle_alpha   90.00
_cell.angle_beta   90.00
_cell.angle_gamma   90.00
#
_symmetry.space_group_name_H-M   'P 1'
#
loop_
_entity.id
_entity.type
_entity.pdbx_description
1 polymer ?
#
loop_
_entity_poly.entity_id
_entity_poly.type
_entity_poly.pdbx_seq_one_letter_code
_entity_poly.pdbx_strand_id
1 'polypeptide(L)'
;MKKIISVLVVFSMLICMSGCSGTTDIEKRAIVQIVGIDIENKQYKVSMQIFAPDGEMLEKKGGAKADVVTGTGNSIYYAIKEIEMKTGKEVFLGHNMLLFLGESARNENINDLLEYFTQSEYVFPGLDIVMTNGKAYDFVSLKLSTGLISSQTMEDILKVSIQNGNAKRAQLAQVVADVRQIQKTTAIPIVDITEIAQDVQVNSDSEDKKTQDTKVLSFSKTAVFKDNRYIMSLDKEQTMGLKWLTNEVKNAFSSIDVNGVPVGISIDKAKTTLRPHITGDKVVIDTQIKISATASGNLSLISKNNSELESLIKNKIKNQIISQCENTQNILLKKYKADVLDIEKLLRYYQRSFYLESRDDYERVLENTSYDISIKCDLEIH
;
A
#
# COMPACT_ATOMS: atom_id res chain seq x y z
N MET A 1 -30.96 60.13 -6.48
CA MET A 1 -30.33 58.89 -7.11
C MET A 1 -28.96 58.57 -6.55
N LYS A 2 -27.95 59.44 -6.52
CA LYS A 2 -26.61 59.17 -6.01
C LYS A 2 -26.58 58.67 -4.56
N LYS A 3 -27.38 59.23 -3.64
CA LYS A 3 -27.48 58.81 -2.24
C LYS A 3 -28.10 57.42 -2.08
N ILE A 4 -29.07 57.04 -2.91
CA ILE A 4 -29.70 55.72 -2.87
C ILE A 4 -28.72 54.63 -3.36
N ILE A 5 -27.93 54.91 -4.40
CA ILE A 5 -26.90 54.04 -4.94
C ILE A 5 -25.79 53.80 -3.88
N SER A 6 -25.38 54.86 -3.19
CA SER A 6 -24.38 54.78 -2.12
C SER A 6 -24.84 53.88 -0.95
N VAL A 7 -26.11 53.99 -0.55
CA VAL A 7 -26.70 53.14 0.51
C VAL A 7 -26.79 51.68 0.06
N LEU A 8 -27.13 51.42 -1.22
CA LEU A 8 -27.22 50.09 -1.78
C LEU A 8 -25.85 49.42 -1.87
N VAL A 9 -24.79 50.18 -2.22
CA VAL A 9 -23.40 49.67 -2.25
C VAL A 9 -22.89 49.34 -0.84
N VAL A 10 -23.16 50.19 0.16
CA VAL A 10 -22.78 49.91 1.55
C VAL A 10 -23.54 48.71 2.10
N PHE A 11 -24.81 48.54 1.77
CA PHE A 11 -25.61 47.36 2.19
C PHE A 11 -25.13 46.08 1.52
N SER A 12 -24.73 46.13 0.24
CA SER A 12 -24.11 45.02 -0.48
C SER A 12 -22.75 44.63 0.13
N MET A 13 -21.91 45.57 0.54
CA MET A 13 -20.64 45.30 1.24
C MET A 13 -20.85 44.65 2.60
N LEU A 14 -21.88 45.07 3.35
CA LEU A 14 -22.20 44.46 4.64
C LEU A 14 -22.66 42.98 4.51
N ILE A 15 -23.36 42.63 3.44
CA ILE A 15 -23.78 41.24 3.17
C ILE A 15 -22.57 40.38 2.80
N CYS A 16 -21.54 40.91 2.13
CA CYS A 16 -20.32 40.18 1.80
C CYS A 16 -19.41 39.91 3.02
N MET A 17 -19.58 40.62 4.14
CA MET A 17 -18.80 40.46 5.35
C MET A 17 -19.34 39.36 6.29
N SER A 18 -20.54 38.81 6.06
CA SER A 18 -21.16 37.76 6.88
C SER A 18 -20.74 36.34 6.48
N GLY A 19 -19.73 36.16 5.65
CA GLY A 19 -19.41 34.92 4.96
C GLY A 19 -18.43 33.93 5.66
N CYS A 20 -18.10 34.05 6.93
CA CYS A 20 -17.18 33.10 7.58
C CYS A 20 -17.59 32.76 9.03
N SER A 21 -18.76 32.17 9.21
CA SER A 21 -19.19 31.69 10.54
C SER A 21 -19.28 30.17 10.59
N GLY A 22 -18.15 29.48 10.40
CA GLY A 22 -18.15 28.01 10.42
C GLY A 22 -16.76 27.36 10.52
N THR A 23 -15.70 28.15 10.73
CA THR A 23 -14.36 27.61 10.87
C THR A 23 -14.11 27.21 12.34
N THR A 24 -14.06 25.92 12.62
CA THR A 24 -13.57 25.42 13.90
C THR A 24 -12.10 25.81 14.03
N ASP A 25 -11.72 26.45 15.13
CA ASP A 25 -10.34 26.82 15.44
C ASP A 25 -9.42 25.58 15.38
N ILE A 26 -8.26 25.73 14.77
CA ILE A 26 -7.28 24.65 14.63
C ILE A 26 -6.86 24.06 15.99
N GLU A 27 -6.85 24.91 17.03
CA GLU A 27 -6.52 24.51 18.42
C GLU A 27 -7.54 23.54 19.04
N LYS A 28 -8.78 23.55 18.54
CA LYS A 28 -9.86 22.65 18.96
C LYS A 28 -9.87 21.33 18.19
N ARG A 29 -8.94 21.14 17.26
CA ARG A 29 -8.84 19.92 16.44
C ARG A 29 -7.69 19.04 16.88
N ALA A 30 -7.94 17.75 16.96
CA ALA A 30 -6.93 16.70 17.05
C ALA A 30 -6.52 16.34 15.62
N ILE A 31 -5.40 16.88 15.14
CA ILE A 31 -4.90 16.63 13.78
C ILE A 31 -4.28 15.24 13.74
N VAL A 32 -4.99 14.30 13.12
CA VAL A 32 -4.55 12.89 13.03
C VAL A 32 -3.63 12.70 11.85
N GLN A 33 -2.53 12.00 12.08
CA GLN A 33 -1.53 11.65 11.06
C GLN A 33 -1.59 10.19 10.67
N ILE A 34 -1.84 9.29 11.62
CA ILE A 34 -1.94 7.83 11.42
C ILE A 34 -3.12 7.32 12.23
N VAL A 35 -3.85 6.37 11.67
CA VAL A 35 -4.90 5.62 12.37
C VAL A 35 -4.56 4.14 12.34
N GLY A 36 -4.76 3.45 13.46
CA GLY A 36 -4.72 1.99 13.58
C GLY A 36 -6.06 1.46 14.07
N ILE A 37 -6.51 0.34 13.51
CA ILE A 37 -7.74 -0.35 13.91
C ILE A 37 -7.39 -1.77 14.29
N ASP A 38 -7.68 -2.13 15.52
CA ASP A 38 -7.65 -3.49 16.06
C ASP A 38 -9.03 -3.92 16.51
N ILE A 39 -9.28 -5.22 16.56
CA ILE A 39 -10.49 -5.80 17.14
C ILE A 39 -10.08 -6.55 18.41
N GLU A 40 -10.54 -6.11 19.55
CA GLU A 40 -10.31 -6.73 20.86
C GLU A 40 -11.65 -6.98 21.57
N ASN A 41 -11.90 -8.20 22.03
CA ASN A 41 -13.13 -8.57 22.72
C ASN A 41 -14.43 -8.20 21.98
N LYS A 42 -14.45 -8.34 20.67
CA LYS A 42 -15.56 -7.94 19.75
C LYS A 42 -15.85 -6.43 19.74
N GLN A 43 -14.90 -5.61 20.17
CA GLN A 43 -14.96 -4.16 20.07
C GLN A 43 -13.86 -3.64 19.17
N TYR A 44 -14.13 -2.55 18.48
CA TYR A 44 -13.13 -1.80 17.73
C TYR A 44 -12.27 -1.01 18.71
N LYS A 45 -10.96 -1.18 18.59
CA LYS A 45 -9.96 -0.34 19.26
C LYS A 45 -9.27 0.50 18.20
N VAL A 46 -9.54 1.78 18.22
CA VAL A 46 -8.92 2.76 17.34
C VAL A 46 -7.76 3.42 18.07
N SER A 47 -6.60 3.45 17.43
CA SER A 47 -5.39 4.11 17.90
C SER A 47 -5.04 5.23 16.93
N MET A 48 -4.75 6.43 17.43
CA MET A 48 -4.43 7.58 16.59
C MET A 48 -3.13 8.22 17.02
N GLN A 49 -2.26 8.50 16.03
CA GLN A 49 -1.14 9.39 16.22
C GLN A 49 -1.61 10.81 15.90
N ILE A 50 -1.63 11.67 16.92
CA ILE A 50 -2.15 13.04 16.85
C ILE A 50 -0.97 14.00 16.93
N PHE A 51 -0.94 14.99 16.04
CA PHE A 51 0.06 16.05 16.08
C PHE A 51 -0.02 16.86 17.37
N ALA A 52 1.11 16.98 18.07
CA ALA A 52 1.24 17.74 19.32
C ALA A 52 2.25 18.88 19.12
N PRO A 53 1.80 20.12 18.82
CA PRO A 53 2.69 21.25 18.54
C PRO A 53 3.52 21.67 19.76
N ASP A 54 2.98 21.44 20.98
CA ASP A 54 3.57 21.90 22.25
C ASP A 54 4.40 20.81 22.97
N GLY A 55 4.69 19.70 22.31
CA GLY A 55 5.47 18.61 22.88
C GLY A 55 6.90 19.02 23.21
N GLU A 56 7.14 19.41 24.47
CA GLU A 56 8.43 19.94 24.97
C GLU A 56 9.63 19.00 24.81
N MET A 57 9.42 17.71 24.57
CA MET A 57 10.48 16.70 24.70
C MET A 57 11.20 16.29 23.43
N LEU A 58 10.75 16.67 22.26
CA LEU A 58 11.20 16.04 21.01
C LEU A 58 12.07 16.91 20.09
N GLU A 59 12.20 18.21 20.38
CA GLU A 59 13.04 19.10 19.56
C GLU A 59 14.53 18.74 19.53
N LYS A 60 15.02 18.02 20.54
CA LYS A 60 16.46 17.72 20.65
C LYS A 60 16.93 16.49 19.86
N LYS A 61 16.02 15.62 19.34
CA LYS A 61 16.40 14.33 18.73
C LYS A 61 15.68 13.96 17.42
N GLY A 62 14.96 14.87 16.75
CA GLY A 62 14.36 14.58 15.46
C GLY A 62 13.15 13.63 15.48
N GLY A 63 12.55 13.36 16.66
CA GLY A 63 11.33 12.57 16.80
C GLY A 63 10.08 13.34 16.34
N ALA A 64 8.98 12.61 16.03
CA ALA A 64 7.71 13.22 15.67
C ALA A 64 7.11 13.97 16.88
N LYS A 65 6.63 15.18 16.64
CA LYS A 65 5.79 15.92 17.59
C LYS A 65 4.38 15.31 17.55
N ALA A 66 4.18 14.19 18.21
CA ALA A 66 2.91 13.47 18.19
C ALA A 66 2.68 12.68 19.47
N ASP A 67 1.42 12.57 19.86
CA ASP A 67 0.92 11.71 20.93
C ASP A 67 0.10 10.56 20.35
N VAL A 68 0.08 9.42 21.04
CA VAL A 68 -0.76 8.29 20.68
C VAL A 68 -1.91 8.17 21.67
N VAL A 69 -3.14 8.25 21.14
CA VAL A 69 -4.36 8.12 21.92
C VAL A 69 -5.18 6.96 21.39
N THR A 70 -5.85 6.22 22.30
CA THR A 70 -6.70 5.08 21.94
C THR A 70 -8.12 5.27 22.43
N GLY A 71 -9.07 4.79 21.63
CA GLY A 71 -10.46 4.68 22.00
C GLY A 71 -11.04 3.32 21.64
N THR A 72 -12.06 2.89 22.33
CA THR A 72 -12.75 1.62 22.15
C THR A 72 -14.25 1.84 21.97
N GLY A 73 -14.89 0.97 21.19
CA GLY A 73 -16.33 1.08 20.96
C GLY A 73 -16.88 -0.09 20.15
N ASN A 74 -18.20 -0.20 20.13
CA ASN A 74 -18.91 -1.19 19.30
C ASN A 74 -18.93 -0.82 17.81
N SER A 75 -18.45 0.35 17.45
CA SER A 75 -18.16 0.79 16.09
C SER A 75 -16.92 1.71 16.08
N ILE A 76 -16.31 1.88 14.90
CA ILE A 76 -15.20 2.83 14.69
C ILE A 76 -15.63 4.24 15.08
N TYR A 77 -16.86 4.64 14.75
CA TYR A 77 -17.41 5.93 15.15
C TYR A 77 -17.38 6.15 16.67
N TYR A 78 -17.85 5.18 17.45
CA TYR A 78 -17.87 5.30 18.92
C TYR A 78 -16.45 5.29 19.51
N ALA A 79 -15.54 4.48 18.95
CA ALA A 79 -14.15 4.48 19.37
C ALA A 79 -13.49 5.85 19.13
N ILE A 80 -13.79 6.50 18.01
CA ILE A 80 -13.32 7.86 17.68
C ILE A 80 -13.94 8.89 18.65
N LYS A 81 -15.23 8.80 18.93
CA LYS A 81 -15.89 9.69 19.92
C LYS A 81 -15.31 9.55 21.32
N GLU A 82 -14.88 8.35 21.70
CA GLU A 82 -14.15 8.17 22.97
C GLU A 82 -12.79 8.91 22.96
N ILE A 83 -12.08 8.92 21.83
CA ILE A 83 -10.84 9.69 21.66
C ILE A 83 -11.12 11.19 21.80
N GLU A 84 -12.19 11.70 21.19
CA GLU A 84 -12.60 13.11 21.32
C GLU A 84 -12.90 13.48 22.77
N MET A 85 -13.60 12.60 23.50
CA MET A 85 -13.88 12.82 24.95
C MET A 85 -12.59 12.82 25.78
N LYS A 86 -11.61 11.97 25.46
CA LYS A 86 -10.32 11.89 26.17
C LYS A 86 -9.44 13.11 25.89
N THR A 87 -9.46 13.62 24.68
CA THR A 87 -8.59 14.73 24.24
C THR A 87 -9.24 16.11 24.43
N GLY A 88 -10.56 16.17 24.57
CA GLY A 88 -11.32 17.42 24.51
C GLY A 88 -11.28 18.13 23.16
N LYS A 89 -10.86 17.44 22.10
CA LYS A 89 -10.69 17.99 20.75
C LYS A 89 -11.46 17.18 19.73
N GLU A 90 -11.99 17.83 18.69
CA GLU A 90 -12.62 17.20 17.54
C GLU A 90 -11.56 16.51 16.68
N VAL A 91 -11.78 15.23 16.31
CA VAL A 91 -10.87 14.47 15.47
C VAL A 91 -10.93 14.98 14.02
N PHE A 92 -9.77 15.36 13.48
CA PHE A 92 -9.61 15.83 12.11
C PHE A 92 -8.71 14.90 11.32
N LEU A 93 -9.28 14.21 10.32
CA LEU A 93 -8.61 13.19 9.51
C LEU A 93 -8.02 13.73 8.20
N GLY A 94 -8.09 15.04 7.94
CA GLY A 94 -7.62 15.64 6.69
C GLY A 94 -6.11 15.50 6.44
N HIS A 95 -5.32 15.19 7.46
CA HIS A 95 -3.89 14.92 7.37
C HIS A 95 -3.53 13.45 7.63
N ASN A 96 -4.53 12.56 7.69
CA ASN A 96 -4.28 11.14 7.86
C ASN A 96 -3.69 10.54 6.58
N MET A 97 -2.45 10.08 6.65
CA MET A 97 -1.70 9.53 5.51
C MET A 97 -1.76 8.01 5.46
N LEU A 98 -1.91 7.33 6.61
CA LEU A 98 -1.86 5.89 6.74
C LEU A 98 -2.99 5.36 7.62
N LEU A 99 -3.64 4.30 7.17
CA LEU A 99 -4.58 3.50 7.93
C LEU A 99 -4.01 2.08 8.10
N PHE A 100 -3.62 1.73 9.32
CA PHE A 100 -3.22 0.38 9.68
C PHE A 100 -4.41 -0.45 10.12
N LEU A 101 -4.60 -1.60 9.50
CA LEU A 101 -5.58 -2.61 9.89
C LEU A 101 -4.83 -3.76 10.57
N GLY A 102 -5.07 -3.96 11.86
CA GLY A 102 -4.44 -5.00 12.66
C GLY A 102 -4.74 -6.40 12.14
N GLU A 103 -3.94 -7.38 12.54
CA GLU A 103 -4.16 -8.78 12.17
C GLU A 103 -5.56 -9.28 12.56
N SER A 104 -6.10 -8.81 13.68
CA SER A 104 -7.45 -9.11 14.14
C SER A 104 -8.54 -8.65 13.15
N ALA A 105 -8.27 -7.60 12.37
CA ALA A 105 -9.19 -7.08 11.35
C ALA A 105 -9.35 -8.01 10.12
N ARG A 106 -8.50 -9.04 9.95
CA ARG A 106 -8.63 -10.03 8.88
C ARG A 106 -9.96 -10.79 8.93
N ASN A 107 -10.56 -10.92 10.11
CA ASN A 107 -11.81 -11.64 10.28
C ASN A 107 -13.05 -10.78 9.99
N GLU A 108 -12.86 -9.49 9.77
CA GLU A 108 -13.93 -8.54 9.54
C GLU A 108 -14.19 -8.32 8.05
N ASN A 109 -15.36 -7.75 7.76
CA ASN A 109 -15.67 -7.27 6.41
C ASN A 109 -14.90 -5.97 6.16
N ILE A 110 -14.13 -5.91 5.06
CA ILE A 110 -13.31 -4.74 4.75
C ILE A 110 -14.16 -3.47 4.55
N ASN A 111 -15.39 -3.57 4.05
CA ASN A 111 -16.29 -2.43 3.91
C ASN A 111 -16.63 -1.81 5.26
N ASP A 112 -16.91 -2.65 6.28
CA ASP A 112 -17.27 -2.18 7.62
C ASP A 112 -16.10 -1.44 8.28
N LEU A 113 -14.87 -1.88 7.99
CA LEU A 113 -13.64 -1.23 8.46
C LEU A 113 -13.39 0.12 7.76
N LEU A 114 -13.84 0.28 6.52
CA LEU A 114 -13.60 1.49 5.73
C LEU A 114 -14.79 2.45 5.71
N GLU A 115 -15.97 2.04 6.18
CA GLU A 115 -17.21 2.82 6.08
C GLU A 115 -17.06 4.24 6.67
N TYR A 116 -16.51 4.35 7.88
CA TYR A 116 -16.32 5.65 8.52
C TYR A 116 -15.43 6.59 7.70
N PHE A 117 -14.37 6.05 7.10
CA PHE A 117 -13.42 6.83 6.30
C PHE A 117 -14.00 7.25 4.94
N THR A 118 -14.92 6.46 4.40
CA THR A 118 -15.57 6.77 3.11
C THR A 118 -16.69 7.78 3.25
N GLN A 119 -17.29 7.91 4.43
CA GLN A 119 -18.38 8.84 4.71
C GLN A 119 -17.89 10.19 5.25
N SER A 120 -16.65 10.28 5.72
CA SER A 120 -16.07 11.50 6.26
C SER A 120 -15.64 12.46 5.15
N GLU A 121 -16.14 13.70 5.19
CA GLU A 121 -15.80 14.75 4.22
C GLU A 121 -14.32 15.14 4.18
N TYR A 122 -13.60 14.91 5.27
CA TYR A 122 -12.20 15.35 5.43
C TYR A 122 -11.18 14.27 5.14
N VAL A 123 -11.59 13.02 4.90
CA VAL A 123 -10.63 11.95 4.62
C VAL A 123 -10.11 12.05 3.20
N PHE A 124 -8.77 12.05 3.07
CA PHE A 124 -8.12 12.09 1.77
C PHE A 124 -8.33 10.77 1.00
N PRO A 125 -8.87 10.79 -0.23
CA PRO A 125 -9.10 9.57 -1.01
C PRO A 125 -7.83 8.77 -1.32
N GLY A 126 -6.68 9.42 -1.28
CA GLY A 126 -5.35 8.81 -1.44
C GLY A 126 -4.75 8.26 -0.15
N LEU A 127 -5.51 8.17 0.94
CA LEU A 127 -5.10 7.51 2.18
C LEU A 127 -4.62 6.09 1.89
N ASP A 128 -3.37 5.79 2.22
CA ASP A 128 -2.79 4.46 2.03
C ASP A 128 -3.27 3.50 3.13
N ILE A 129 -3.80 2.35 2.74
CA ILE A 129 -4.28 1.29 3.63
C ILE A 129 -3.23 0.19 3.69
N VAL A 130 -2.88 -0.23 4.88
CA VAL A 130 -1.87 -1.25 5.14
C VAL A 130 -2.38 -2.22 6.20
N MET A 131 -2.31 -3.51 5.96
CA MET A 131 -2.50 -4.51 7.01
C MET A 131 -1.22 -4.70 7.82
N THR A 132 -1.37 -5.00 9.10
CA THR A 132 -0.24 -5.34 9.95
C THR A 132 -0.19 -6.84 10.26
N ASN A 133 1.00 -7.35 10.48
CA ASN A 133 1.20 -8.64 11.07
C ASN A 133 1.38 -8.44 12.59
N GLY A 134 0.28 -8.55 13.33
CA GLY A 134 0.15 -8.16 14.72
C GLY A 134 -0.82 -6.99 14.94
N LYS A 135 -0.69 -6.29 16.06
CA LYS A 135 -1.60 -5.19 16.43
C LYS A 135 -1.27 -3.91 15.65
N ALA A 136 -2.28 -3.26 15.10
CA ALA A 136 -2.12 -1.94 14.48
C ALA A 136 -1.59 -0.90 15.47
N TYR A 137 -1.97 -1.01 16.76
CA TYR A 137 -1.44 -0.17 17.83
C TYR A 137 0.09 -0.13 17.88
N ASP A 138 0.77 -1.28 17.67
CA ASP A 138 2.22 -1.38 17.77
C ASP A 138 2.91 -0.55 16.66
N PHE A 139 2.28 -0.43 15.51
CA PHE A 139 2.77 0.38 14.38
C PHE A 139 2.49 1.88 14.61
N VAL A 140 1.29 2.23 15.08
CA VAL A 140 0.93 3.63 15.42
C VAL A 140 1.83 4.18 16.53
N SER A 141 2.20 3.34 17.51
CA SER A 141 3.01 3.71 18.67
C SER A 141 4.50 3.39 18.51
N LEU A 142 4.94 3.00 17.31
CA LEU A 142 6.32 2.57 17.06
C LEU A 142 7.31 3.67 17.43
N LYS A 143 8.27 3.33 18.31
CA LYS A 143 9.35 4.20 18.73
C LYS A 143 10.68 3.69 18.19
N LEU A 144 11.46 4.59 17.63
CA LEU A 144 12.88 4.40 17.35
C LEU A 144 13.72 5.06 18.44
N SER A 145 15.04 4.94 18.36
CA SER A 145 15.96 5.61 19.31
C SER A 145 15.78 7.12 19.38
N THR A 146 15.21 7.73 18.35
CA THR A 146 14.91 9.18 18.23
C THR A 146 13.53 9.58 18.73
N GLY A 147 12.67 8.63 19.12
CA GLY A 147 11.28 8.86 19.54
C GLY A 147 10.25 8.18 18.65
N LEU A 148 8.99 8.63 18.67
CA LEU A 148 7.95 8.12 17.78
C LEU A 148 8.38 8.31 16.31
N ILE A 149 8.18 7.28 15.50
CA ILE A 149 8.39 7.39 14.05
C ILE A 149 7.28 8.29 13.46
N SER A 150 7.66 9.25 12.63
CA SER A 150 6.70 10.15 12.00
C SER A 150 5.87 9.44 10.93
N SER A 151 4.63 9.91 10.72
CA SER A 151 3.78 9.47 9.62
C SER A 151 4.48 9.61 8.27
N GLN A 152 5.18 10.72 8.06
CA GLN A 152 5.94 10.96 6.84
C GLN A 152 7.02 9.89 6.61
N THR A 153 7.77 9.52 7.64
CA THR A 153 8.80 8.48 7.53
C THR A 153 8.17 7.12 7.19
N MET A 154 7.04 6.76 7.82
CA MET A 154 6.34 5.51 7.51
C MET A 154 5.80 5.50 6.07
N GLU A 155 5.25 6.60 5.61
CA GLU A 155 4.78 6.76 4.23
C GLU A 155 5.94 6.65 3.23
N ASP A 156 7.09 7.26 3.53
CA ASP A 156 8.28 7.19 2.67
C ASP A 156 8.84 5.76 2.59
N ILE A 157 8.85 5.02 3.71
CA ILE A 157 9.22 3.59 3.71
C ILE A 157 8.25 2.77 2.85
N LEU A 158 6.95 3.03 2.95
CA LEU A 158 5.95 2.38 2.10
C LEU A 158 6.18 2.72 0.62
N LYS A 159 6.40 3.99 0.28
CA LYS A 159 6.68 4.43 -1.10
C LYS A 159 7.91 3.73 -1.67
N VAL A 160 9.01 3.70 -0.92
CA VAL A 160 10.24 2.99 -1.33
C VAL A 160 9.97 1.49 -1.51
N SER A 161 9.21 0.88 -0.61
CA SER A 161 8.85 -0.55 -0.71
C SER A 161 7.99 -0.85 -1.94
N ILE A 162 7.06 0.05 -2.30
CA ILE A 162 6.27 -0.04 -3.53
C ILE A 162 7.17 0.09 -4.76
N GLN A 163 8.07 1.07 -4.78
CA GLN A 163 9.01 1.29 -5.87
C GLN A 163 9.95 0.10 -6.08
N ASN A 164 10.45 -0.48 -5.01
CA ASN A 164 11.34 -1.66 -5.06
C ASN A 164 10.61 -2.99 -5.31
N GLY A 165 9.30 -2.96 -5.55
CA GLY A 165 8.54 -4.16 -5.84
C GLY A 165 8.10 -4.98 -4.61
N ASN A 166 8.48 -4.58 -3.40
CA ASN A 166 8.21 -5.34 -2.18
C ASN A 166 6.77 -5.18 -1.65
N ALA A 167 6.06 -4.13 -2.05
CA ALA A 167 4.69 -3.86 -1.64
C ALA A 167 3.79 -3.52 -2.84
N LYS A 168 2.51 -3.91 -2.75
CA LYS A 168 1.45 -3.37 -3.61
C LYS A 168 0.89 -2.11 -2.96
N ARG A 169 0.54 -1.10 -3.74
CA ARG A 169 -0.16 0.07 -3.19
C ARG A 169 -1.65 -0.21 -3.06
N ALA A 170 -2.23 0.20 -1.93
CA ALA A 170 -3.67 0.13 -1.70
C ALA A 170 -4.15 1.47 -1.13
N GLN A 171 -4.77 2.30 -1.96
CA GLN A 171 -5.36 3.58 -1.56
C GLN A 171 -6.86 3.43 -1.30
N LEU A 172 -7.42 4.21 -0.37
CA LEU A 172 -8.83 4.15 -0.01
C LEU A 172 -9.74 4.20 -1.24
N ALA A 173 -9.55 5.15 -2.13
CA ALA A 173 -10.36 5.26 -3.36
C ALA A 173 -10.28 4.01 -4.23
N GLN A 174 -9.09 3.40 -4.35
CA GLN A 174 -8.88 2.19 -5.14
C GLN A 174 -9.57 0.98 -4.48
N VAL A 175 -9.35 0.77 -3.18
CA VAL A 175 -9.96 -0.33 -2.43
C VAL A 175 -11.49 -0.24 -2.50
N VAL A 176 -12.07 0.95 -2.32
CA VAL A 176 -13.51 1.19 -2.46
C VAL A 176 -14.02 0.88 -3.88
N ALA A 177 -13.25 1.20 -4.92
CA ALA A 177 -13.60 0.84 -6.29
C ALA A 177 -13.52 -0.67 -6.52
N ASP A 178 -12.51 -1.33 -5.98
CA ASP A 178 -12.29 -2.76 -6.15
C ASP A 178 -13.41 -3.60 -5.49
N VAL A 179 -13.83 -3.24 -4.28
CA VAL A 179 -14.90 -3.96 -3.55
C VAL A 179 -16.31 -3.74 -4.15
N ARG A 180 -16.43 -2.88 -5.17
CA ARG A 180 -17.68 -2.70 -5.97
C ARG A 180 -17.72 -3.57 -7.23
N GLN A 181 -16.64 -4.29 -7.56
CA GLN A 181 -16.61 -5.24 -8.67
C GLN A 181 -17.43 -6.50 -8.37
N ILE A 182 -17.63 -7.37 -9.35
CA ILE A 182 -18.46 -8.59 -9.22
C ILE A 182 -18.04 -9.43 -8.00
N GLN A 183 -16.73 -9.69 -7.88
CA GLN A 183 -16.22 -10.53 -6.78
C GLN A 183 -15.83 -9.75 -5.53
N LYS A 184 -15.97 -8.42 -5.51
CA LYS A 184 -15.60 -7.58 -4.38
C LYS A 184 -14.19 -7.92 -3.86
N THR A 185 -13.23 -8.03 -4.79
CA THR A 185 -11.84 -8.40 -4.50
C THR A 185 -10.97 -7.17 -4.36
N THR A 186 -10.02 -7.22 -3.42
CA THR A 186 -8.96 -6.21 -3.30
C THR A 186 -7.70 -6.83 -2.74
N ALA A 187 -6.56 -6.13 -2.89
CA ALA A 187 -5.26 -6.57 -2.41
C ALA A 187 -4.57 -5.44 -1.63
N ILE A 188 -4.21 -5.70 -0.37
CA ILE A 188 -3.69 -4.72 0.57
C ILE A 188 -2.30 -5.19 1.06
N PRO A 189 -1.25 -4.33 1.04
CA PRO A 189 0.08 -4.70 1.51
C PRO A 189 0.05 -5.02 3.01
N ILE A 190 0.90 -5.98 3.41
CA ILE A 190 1.11 -6.33 4.81
C ILE A 190 2.48 -5.81 5.24
N VAL A 191 2.54 -5.15 6.39
CA VAL A 191 3.76 -4.67 7.04
C VAL A 191 4.07 -5.48 8.29
N ASP A 192 5.35 -5.79 8.48
CA ASP A 192 5.92 -6.41 9.67
C ASP A 192 6.88 -5.43 10.38
N ILE A 193 7.00 -5.54 11.68
CA ILE A 193 8.10 -4.96 12.46
C ILE A 193 9.18 -6.03 12.61
N THR A 194 10.34 -5.77 12.03
CA THR A 194 11.51 -6.67 12.11
C THR A 194 12.59 -6.02 12.97
N GLU A 195 13.22 -6.79 13.85
CA GLU A 195 14.37 -6.33 14.62
C GLU A 195 15.64 -6.68 13.84
N ILE A 196 16.47 -5.67 13.58
CA ILE A 196 17.78 -5.85 12.97
C ILE A 196 18.83 -5.51 14.02
N ALA A 197 19.69 -6.49 14.34
CA ALA A 197 20.88 -6.23 15.14
C ALA A 197 21.82 -5.31 14.32
N GLN A 198 21.95 -4.07 14.71
CA GLN A 198 22.97 -3.17 14.13
C GLN A 198 24.18 -3.14 15.04
N ASP A 199 25.33 -3.59 14.52
CA ASP A 199 26.62 -3.21 15.04
C ASP A 199 26.89 -1.74 14.66
N VAL A 200 26.27 -0.82 15.38
CA VAL A 200 26.59 0.60 15.22
C VAL A 200 27.89 0.87 15.99
N GLN A 201 28.99 0.97 15.27
CA GLN A 201 30.19 1.60 15.80
C GLN A 201 29.91 3.10 15.97
N VAL A 202 29.44 3.48 17.14
CA VAL A 202 29.43 4.89 17.55
C VAL A 202 30.86 5.21 17.96
N ASN A 203 31.56 6.05 17.19
CA ASN A 203 32.78 6.69 17.57
C ASN A 203 32.51 7.64 18.75
N SER A 204 32.54 7.12 19.96
CA SER A 204 32.63 7.89 21.20
C SER A 204 33.48 7.08 22.18
N ASP A 205 34.46 7.73 22.79
CA ASP A 205 35.43 7.21 23.75
C ASP A 205 34.77 6.66 25.06
N SER A 206 33.79 5.78 24.95
CA SER A 206 33.22 5.09 26.11
C SER A 206 32.95 3.62 25.76
N GLU A 207 33.55 2.72 26.56
CA GLU A 207 33.59 1.25 26.41
C GLU A 207 32.24 0.53 26.62
N ASP A 208 31.10 1.14 26.45
CA ASP A 208 29.81 0.46 26.52
C ASP A 208 29.25 0.17 25.13
N LYS A 209 29.61 -0.99 24.57
CA LYS A 209 28.93 -1.61 23.42
C LYS A 209 27.52 -2.03 23.83
N LYS A 210 26.55 -1.13 23.69
CA LYS A 210 25.13 -1.52 23.69
C LYS A 210 24.72 -1.85 22.26
N THR A 211 24.56 -3.14 21.97
CA THR A 211 23.82 -3.63 20.81
C THR A 211 22.40 -3.09 20.93
N GLN A 212 22.04 -2.12 20.11
CA GLN A 212 20.72 -1.52 20.12
C GLN A 212 19.93 -2.17 18.98
N ASP A 213 18.99 -3.06 19.32
CA ASP A 213 18.07 -3.64 18.33
C ASP A 213 17.28 -2.52 17.67
N THR A 214 17.52 -2.32 16.39
CA THR A 214 16.81 -1.31 15.60
C THR A 214 15.60 -1.96 14.95
N LYS A 215 14.41 -1.49 15.35
CA LYS A 215 13.16 -1.91 14.70
C LYS A 215 13.04 -1.26 13.33
N VAL A 216 12.72 -2.07 12.33
CA VAL A 216 12.48 -1.60 10.95
C VAL A 216 11.14 -2.14 10.44
N LEU A 217 10.49 -1.34 9.60
CA LEU A 217 9.30 -1.76 8.89
C LEU A 217 9.68 -2.56 7.64
N SER A 218 9.11 -3.75 7.48
CA SER A 218 9.35 -4.64 6.35
C SER A 218 8.05 -4.97 5.63
N PHE A 219 8.03 -4.78 4.32
CA PHE A 219 6.91 -5.14 3.44
C PHE A 219 7.33 -6.33 2.59
N SER A 220 6.63 -7.43 2.66
CA SER A 220 6.97 -8.65 1.90
C SER A 220 5.76 -9.47 1.50
N LYS A 221 4.57 -9.11 1.95
CA LYS A 221 3.33 -9.86 1.73
C LYS A 221 2.20 -8.94 1.30
N THR A 222 1.18 -9.53 0.66
CA THR A 222 -0.04 -8.83 0.27
C THR A 222 -1.26 -9.65 0.70
N ALA A 223 -2.14 -9.07 1.51
CA ALA A 223 -3.42 -9.66 1.88
C ALA A 223 -4.38 -9.59 0.70
N VAL A 224 -5.07 -10.68 0.41
CA VAL A 224 -6.09 -10.77 -0.64
C VAL A 224 -7.46 -10.93 0.03
N PHE A 225 -8.39 -10.12 -0.43
CA PHE A 225 -9.81 -10.16 -0.03
C PHE A 225 -10.66 -10.59 -1.22
N LYS A 226 -11.68 -11.40 -0.95
CA LYS A 226 -12.75 -11.77 -1.87
C LYS A 226 -14.08 -11.71 -1.12
N ASP A 227 -15.15 -11.25 -1.75
CA ASP A 227 -16.44 -11.00 -1.11
C ASP A 227 -16.31 -10.16 0.17
N ASN A 228 -15.39 -9.17 0.12
CA ASN A 228 -15.03 -8.28 1.23
C ASN A 228 -14.38 -8.96 2.44
N ARG A 229 -13.96 -10.23 2.33
CA ARG A 229 -13.33 -10.99 3.42
C ARG A 229 -11.92 -11.42 3.04
N TYR A 230 -11.03 -11.42 4.00
CA TYR A 230 -9.69 -11.95 3.83
C TYR A 230 -9.74 -13.44 3.50
N ILE A 231 -8.99 -13.85 2.47
CA ILE A 231 -8.91 -15.23 2.03
C ILE A 231 -7.51 -15.82 2.12
N MET A 232 -6.47 -15.01 1.89
CA MET A 232 -5.07 -15.45 1.91
C MET A 232 -4.10 -14.28 1.90
N SER A 233 -2.82 -14.59 2.12
CA SER A 233 -1.72 -13.67 1.80
C SER A 233 -0.85 -14.21 0.67
N LEU A 234 -0.47 -13.34 -0.25
CA LEU A 234 0.60 -13.57 -1.20
C LEU A 234 1.95 -13.31 -0.51
N ASP A 235 2.94 -14.15 -0.80
CA ASP A 235 4.32 -13.90 -0.41
C ASP A 235 5.00 -12.86 -1.32
N LYS A 236 6.30 -12.62 -1.10
CA LYS A 236 7.07 -11.63 -1.86
C LYS A 236 7.08 -11.93 -3.38
N GLU A 237 7.32 -13.18 -3.77
CA GLU A 237 7.40 -13.59 -5.17
C GLU A 237 6.02 -13.50 -5.86
N GLN A 238 4.97 -13.91 -5.15
CA GLN A 238 3.60 -13.81 -5.63
C GLN A 238 3.12 -12.34 -5.69
N THR A 239 3.54 -11.50 -4.74
CA THR A 239 3.27 -10.05 -4.79
C THR A 239 3.92 -9.42 -6.01
N MET A 240 5.16 -9.80 -6.34
CA MET A 240 5.81 -9.35 -7.58
C MET A 240 5.08 -9.85 -8.82
N GLY A 241 4.65 -11.12 -8.86
CA GLY A 241 3.84 -11.67 -9.95
C GLY A 241 2.55 -10.89 -10.16
N LEU A 242 1.82 -10.56 -9.08
CA LEU A 242 0.64 -9.69 -9.12
C LEU A 242 0.98 -8.34 -9.78
N LYS A 243 2.05 -7.68 -9.34
CA LYS A 243 2.45 -6.37 -9.87
C LYS A 243 2.87 -6.42 -11.34
N TRP A 244 3.52 -7.51 -11.79
CA TRP A 244 3.81 -7.71 -13.23
C TRP A 244 2.52 -7.82 -14.05
N LEU A 245 1.59 -8.65 -13.59
CA LEU A 245 0.34 -8.93 -14.28
C LEU A 245 -0.65 -7.76 -14.27
N THR A 246 -0.51 -6.80 -13.34
CA THR A 246 -1.33 -5.57 -13.27
C THR A 246 -0.64 -4.31 -13.80
N ASN A 247 0.58 -4.44 -14.41
CA ASN A 247 1.38 -3.30 -14.90
C ASN A 247 1.75 -2.29 -13.79
N GLU A 248 1.94 -2.75 -12.57
CA GLU A 248 2.30 -1.89 -11.43
C GLU A 248 3.81 -1.81 -11.17
N VAL A 249 4.61 -2.69 -11.78
CA VAL A 249 6.09 -2.59 -11.72
C VAL A 249 6.53 -1.43 -12.62
N LYS A 250 7.23 -0.46 -12.04
CA LYS A 250 7.89 0.63 -12.78
C LYS A 250 9.41 0.50 -12.68
N ASN A 251 9.87 0.24 -11.51
CA ASN A 251 11.23 -0.13 -11.15
C ASN A 251 11.16 -1.23 -10.08
N ALA A 252 12.23 -1.97 -9.92
CA ALA A 252 12.33 -3.03 -8.90
C ALA A 252 13.80 -3.37 -8.68
N PHE A 253 14.08 -4.00 -7.53
CA PHE A 253 15.39 -4.53 -7.22
C PHE A 253 15.27 -6.01 -6.84
N SER A 254 16.13 -6.86 -7.40
CA SER A 254 16.19 -8.28 -7.08
C SER A 254 17.63 -8.80 -7.15
N SER A 255 17.84 -10.05 -6.75
CA SER A 255 19.08 -10.77 -6.95
C SER A 255 18.79 -12.08 -7.65
N ILE A 256 19.68 -12.47 -8.57
CA ILE A 256 19.66 -13.77 -9.23
C ILE A 256 20.95 -14.50 -8.96
N ASP A 257 20.91 -15.80 -8.89
CA ASP A 257 22.13 -16.64 -8.85
C ASP A 257 22.57 -16.98 -10.27
N VAL A 258 23.81 -16.71 -10.59
CA VAL A 258 24.45 -17.08 -11.85
C VAL A 258 25.67 -17.94 -11.57
N ASN A 259 25.52 -19.26 -11.68
CA ASN A 259 26.57 -20.23 -11.43
C ASN A 259 27.19 -20.15 -10.01
N GLY A 260 26.37 -19.91 -8.98
CA GLY A 260 26.82 -19.74 -7.59
C GLY A 260 27.29 -18.32 -7.24
N VAL A 261 27.24 -17.38 -8.18
CA VAL A 261 27.58 -15.98 -7.95
C VAL A 261 26.30 -15.14 -7.86
N PRO A 262 26.03 -14.45 -6.73
CA PRO A 262 24.88 -13.55 -6.62
C PRO A 262 25.10 -12.30 -7.47
N VAL A 263 24.16 -12.02 -8.35
CA VAL A 263 24.14 -10.85 -9.23
C VAL A 263 22.94 -9.97 -8.86
N GLY A 264 23.20 -8.73 -8.48
CA GLY A 264 22.18 -7.71 -8.25
C GLY A 264 21.56 -7.26 -9.56
N ILE A 265 20.23 -7.21 -9.62
CA ILE A 265 19.46 -6.74 -10.77
C ILE A 265 18.63 -5.54 -10.36
N SER A 266 18.89 -4.40 -10.99
CA SER A 266 18.01 -3.22 -10.95
C SER A 266 17.12 -3.24 -12.19
N ILE A 267 15.82 -3.22 -12.02
CA ILE A 267 14.86 -2.92 -13.08
C ILE A 267 14.64 -1.41 -13.07
N ASP A 268 15.16 -0.72 -14.06
CA ASP A 268 15.15 0.74 -14.14
C ASP A 268 13.87 1.28 -14.77
N LYS A 269 13.31 0.49 -15.70
CA LYS A 269 12.01 0.76 -16.35
C LYS A 269 11.29 -0.55 -16.62
N ALA A 270 9.98 -0.55 -16.39
CA ALA A 270 9.12 -1.67 -16.75
C ALA A 270 7.77 -1.20 -17.28
N LYS A 271 7.24 -1.94 -18.25
CA LYS A 271 5.89 -1.74 -18.79
C LYS A 271 5.29 -3.08 -19.21
N THR A 272 4.12 -3.40 -18.66
CA THR A 272 3.31 -4.54 -19.09
C THR A 272 2.16 -4.06 -19.98
N THR A 273 1.93 -4.75 -21.09
CA THR A 273 0.78 -4.54 -21.97
C THR A 273 -0.05 -5.80 -21.97
N LEU A 274 -1.33 -5.67 -21.70
CA LEU A 274 -2.28 -6.76 -21.57
C LEU A 274 -3.33 -6.66 -22.68
N ARG A 275 -3.61 -7.77 -23.38
CA ARG A 275 -4.61 -7.88 -24.44
C ARG A 275 -5.39 -9.18 -24.29
N PRO A 276 -6.63 -9.15 -23.77
CA PRO A 276 -7.45 -10.34 -23.69
C PRO A 276 -8.03 -10.69 -25.07
N HIS A 277 -7.99 -11.96 -25.41
CA HIS A 277 -8.75 -12.54 -26.53
C HIS A 277 -9.47 -13.80 -26.08
N ILE A 278 -10.55 -14.12 -26.79
CA ILE A 278 -11.41 -15.24 -26.45
C ILE A 278 -11.22 -16.34 -27.50
N THR A 279 -10.99 -17.57 -27.03
CA THR A 279 -10.89 -18.77 -27.86
C THR A 279 -11.83 -19.83 -27.30
N GLY A 280 -13.04 -19.94 -27.88
CA GLY A 280 -14.12 -20.72 -27.27
C GLY A 280 -14.48 -20.20 -25.88
N ASP A 281 -14.44 -21.06 -24.86
CA ASP A 281 -14.69 -20.69 -23.45
C ASP A 281 -13.44 -20.20 -22.72
N LYS A 282 -12.28 -20.13 -23.40
CA LYS A 282 -11.02 -19.73 -22.77
C LYS A 282 -10.73 -18.24 -22.97
N VAL A 283 -10.32 -17.59 -21.92
CA VAL A 283 -9.77 -16.25 -21.94
C VAL A 283 -8.24 -16.35 -21.95
N VAL A 284 -7.59 -15.87 -22.98
CA VAL A 284 -6.14 -15.79 -23.05
C VAL A 284 -5.74 -14.32 -23.03
N ILE A 285 -4.87 -13.96 -22.06
CA ILE A 285 -4.38 -12.59 -21.93
C ILE A 285 -2.95 -12.53 -22.46
N ASP A 286 -2.80 -12.04 -23.69
CA ASP A 286 -1.49 -11.76 -24.28
C ASP A 286 -0.78 -10.70 -23.44
N THR A 287 0.33 -11.09 -22.83
CA THR A 287 1.05 -10.28 -21.86
C THR A 287 2.46 -10.00 -22.38
N GLN A 288 2.68 -8.76 -22.79
CA GLN A 288 4.02 -8.31 -23.19
C GLN A 288 4.64 -7.47 -22.09
N ILE A 289 5.73 -7.98 -21.49
CA ILE A 289 6.53 -7.26 -20.49
C ILE A 289 7.80 -6.74 -21.15
N LYS A 290 8.01 -5.43 -21.13
CA LYS A 290 9.24 -4.77 -21.57
C LYS A 290 9.96 -4.22 -20.35
N ILE A 291 11.23 -4.54 -20.22
CA ILE A 291 12.08 -4.08 -19.13
C ILE A 291 13.41 -3.53 -19.65
N SER A 292 13.92 -2.50 -18.99
CA SER A 292 15.32 -2.11 -19.02
C SER A 292 15.92 -2.43 -17.66
N ALA A 293 17.03 -3.14 -17.62
CA ALA A 293 17.63 -3.64 -16.42
C ALA A 293 19.14 -3.42 -16.41
N THR A 294 19.70 -3.23 -15.22
CA THR A 294 21.13 -3.15 -14.98
C THR A 294 21.56 -4.31 -14.08
N ALA A 295 22.61 -5.04 -14.48
CA ALA A 295 23.22 -6.10 -13.67
C ALA A 295 24.52 -5.61 -13.06
N SER A 296 24.71 -5.84 -11.76
CA SER A 296 25.88 -5.47 -11.00
C SER A 296 26.33 -6.54 -10.01
N GLY A 297 27.60 -6.60 -9.72
CA GLY A 297 28.20 -7.56 -8.77
C GLY A 297 29.56 -8.06 -9.23
N ASN A 298 30.03 -9.16 -8.63
CA ASN A 298 31.33 -9.73 -8.95
C ASN A 298 31.28 -10.57 -10.24
N LEU A 299 30.89 -9.95 -11.35
CA LEU A 299 30.66 -10.62 -12.64
C LEU A 299 31.93 -11.25 -13.23
N SER A 300 33.12 -10.74 -12.87
CA SER A 300 34.41 -11.33 -13.25
C SER A 300 34.63 -12.75 -12.73
N LEU A 301 33.89 -13.17 -11.70
CA LEU A 301 33.93 -14.54 -11.20
C LEU A 301 33.15 -15.52 -12.08
N ILE A 302 32.31 -15.02 -12.98
CA ILE A 302 31.55 -15.80 -13.91
C ILE A 302 32.40 -15.96 -15.18
N SER A 303 33.05 -17.11 -15.31
CA SER A 303 33.99 -17.41 -16.41
C SER A 303 33.26 -17.55 -17.76
N LYS A 304 32.89 -16.45 -18.41
CA LYS A 304 32.20 -16.40 -19.71
C LYS A 304 32.58 -15.16 -20.50
N ASN A 305 32.46 -15.22 -21.83
CA ASN A 305 32.55 -14.02 -22.64
C ASN A 305 31.32 -13.11 -22.39
N ASN A 306 31.46 -11.82 -22.66
CA ASN A 306 30.43 -10.82 -22.36
C ASN A 306 29.07 -11.12 -22.98
N SER A 307 29.02 -11.65 -24.21
CA SER A 307 27.78 -11.97 -24.91
C SER A 307 27.05 -13.19 -24.31
N GLU A 308 27.80 -14.22 -23.91
CA GLU A 308 27.23 -15.37 -23.23
C GLU A 308 26.74 -15.02 -21.83
N LEU A 309 27.48 -14.19 -21.11
CA LEU A 309 27.10 -13.69 -19.78
C LEU A 309 25.80 -12.87 -19.84
N GLU A 310 25.72 -11.93 -20.79
CA GLU A 310 24.51 -11.12 -21.02
C GLU A 310 23.29 -12.01 -21.34
N SER A 311 23.45 -12.97 -22.24
CA SER A 311 22.37 -13.90 -22.59
C SER A 311 21.92 -14.75 -21.39
N LEU A 312 22.86 -15.23 -20.57
CA LEU A 312 22.56 -16.02 -19.36
C LEU A 312 21.79 -15.18 -18.33
N ILE A 313 22.24 -13.97 -18.06
CA ILE A 313 21.57 -13.07 -17.11
C ILE A 313 20.16 -12.72 -17.62
N LYS A 314 20.01 -12.35 -18.90
CA LYS A 314 18.69 -12.08 -19.51
C LYS A 314 17.73 -13.25 -19.36
N ASN A 315 18.20 -14.48 -19.62
CA ASN A 315 17.37 -15.69 -19.46
C ASN A 315 16.97 -15.94 -18.02
N LYS A 316 17.87 -15.73 -17.05
CA LYS A 316 17.56 -15.85 -15.61
C LYS A 316 16.50 -14.85 -15.19
N ILE A 317 16.64 -13.58 -15.58
CA ILE A 317 15.63 -12.52 -15.29
C ILE A 317 14.27 -12.91 -15.88
N LYS A 318 14.22 -13.31 -17.15
CA LYS A 318 12.97 -13.72 -17.83
C LYS A 318 12.31 -14.88 -17.10
N ASN A 319 13.08 -15.94 -16.78
CA ASN A 319 12.54 -17.11 -16.09
C ASN A 319 12.02 -16.77 -14.69
N GLN A 320 12.69 -15.89 -13.95
CA GLN A 320 12.21 -15.42 -12.66
C GLN A 320 10.85 -14.70 -12.79
N ILE A 321 10.73 -13.76 -13.72
CA ILE A 321 9.48 -13.01 -13.94
C ILE A 321 8.35 -13.94 -14.38
N ILE A 322 8.62 -14.88 -15.32
CA ILE A 322 7.62 -15.87 -15.75
C ILE A 322 7.15 -16.72 -14.57
N SER A 323 8.08 -17.25 -13.76
CA SER A 323 7.75 -18.06 -12.59
C SER A 323 6.90 -17.28 -11.58
N GLN A 324 7.24 -16.01 -11.30
CA GLN A 324 6.45 -15.13 -10.43
C GLN A 324 5.02 -14.98 -10.95
N CYS A 325 4.85 -14.70 -12.24
CA CYS A 325 3.55 -14.53 -12.88
C CYS A 325 2.72 -15.82 -12.85
N GLU A 326 3.32 -16.96 -13.25
CA GLU A 326 2.66 -18.26 -13.29
C GLU A 326 2.22 -18.73 -11.90
N ASN A 327 3.08 -18.62 -10.90
CA ASN A 327 2.74 -18.96 -9.52
C ASN A 327 1.57 -18.11 -9.00
N THR A 328 1.59 -16.81 -9.31
CA THR A 328 0.54 -15.90 -8.88
C THR A 328 -0.80 -16.15 -9.57
N GLN A 329 -0.81 -16.31 -10.90
CA GLN A 329 -2.04 -16.62 -11.61
C GLN A 329 -2.64 -17.96 -11.16
N ASN A 330 -1.81 -19.00 -10.94
CA ASN A 330 -2.29 -20.30 -10.52
C ASN A 330 -2.95 -20.23 -9.13
N ILE A 331 -2.34 -19.53 -8.17
CA ILE A 331 -2.93 -19.41 -6.83
C ILE A 331 -4.19 -18.55 -6.86
N LEU A 332 -4.18 -17.41 -7.53
CA LEU A 332 -5.30 -16.48 -7.55
C LEU A 332 -6.49 -17.02 -8.39
N LEU A 333 -6.23 -17.49 -9.60
CA LEU A 333 -7.30 -17.84 -10.52
C LEU A 333 -7.79 -19.30 -10.35
N LYS A 334 -6.86 -20.25 -10.18
CA LYS A 334 -7.23 -21.67 -10.12
C LYS A 334 -7.61 -22.12 -8.72
N LYS A 335 -6.86 -21.70 -7.70
CA LYS A 335 -7.10 -22.14 -6.32
C LYS A 335 -8.17 -21.33 -5.59
N TYR A 336 -8.05 -20.00 -5.64
CA TYR A 336 -8.93 -19.09 -4.87
C TYR A 336 -10.00 -18.42 -5.71
N LYS A 337 -9.91 -18.48 -7.05
CA LYS A 337 -10.85 -17.85 -7.99
C LYS A 337 -11.11 -16.39 -7.65
N ALA A 338 -10.03 -15.65 -7.39
CA ALA A 338 -10.06 -14.26 -6.94
C ALA A 338 -9.47 -13.33 -8.00
N ASP A 339 -10.26 -12.40 -8.50
CA ASP A 339 -9.83 -11.43 -9.50
C ASP A 339 -9.24 -10.16 -8.89
N VAL A 340 -8.03 -10.27 -8.33
CA VAL A 340 -7.20 -9.10 -8.00
C VAL A 340 -6.23 -8.74 -9.13
N LEU A 341 -6.40 -9.38 -10.30
CA LEU A 341 -5.63 -9.16 -11.51
C LEU A 341 -6.30 -8.20 -12.50
N ASP A 342 -7.44 -7.62 -12.11
CA ASP A 342 -8.23 -6.71 -12.94
C ASP A 342 -8.76 -7.33 -14.25
N ILE A 343 -8.99 -8.65 -14.29
CA ILE A 343 -9.50 -9.35 -15.47
C ILE A 343 -10.89 -8.82 -15.83
N GLU A 344 -11.75 -8.58 -14.84
CA GLU A 344 -13.05 -7.96 -15.07
C GLU A 344 -12.92 -6.63 -15.82
N LYS A 345 -12.01 -5.76 -15.41
CA LYS A 345 -11.76 -4.47 -16.05
C LYS A 345 -11.28 -4.65 -17.50
N LEU A 346 -10.36 -5.61 -17.74
CA LEU A 346 -9.87 -5.92 -19.09
C LEU A 346 -10.98 -6.44 -20.00
N LEU A 347 -11.80 -7.38 -19.52
CA LEU A 347 -12.91 -7.93 -20.30
C LEU A 347 -13.98 -6.88 -20.60
N ARG A 348 -14.35 -6.06 -19.62
CA ARG A 348 -15.30 -4.96 -19.82
C ARG A 348 -14.85 -3.97 -20.89
N TYR A 349 -13.53 -3.72 -20.97
CA TYR A 349 -12.97 -2.76 -21.90
C TYR A 349 -12.76 -3.36 -23.31
N TYR A 350 -12.21 -4.57 -23.40
CA TYR A 350 -11.80 -5.15 -24.69
C TYR A 350 -12.78 -6.19 -25.24
N GLN A 351 -13.56 -6.88 -24.39
CA GLN A 351 -14.41 -8.03 -24.72
C GLN A 351 -15.80 -7.91 -24.09
N ARG A 352 -16.44 -6.75 -24.30
CA ARG A 352 -17.66 -6.37 -23.60
C ARG A 352 -18.81 -7.37 -23.77
N SER A 353 -19.02 -7.92 -24.98
CA SER A 353 -20.10 -8.89 -25.24
C SER A 353 -19.89 -10.16 -24.43
N PHE A 354 -18.68 -10.73 -24.50
CA PHE A 354 -18.32 -11.90 -23.70
C PHE A 354 -18.49 -11.66 -22.19
N TYR A 355 -18.03 -10.49 -21.70
CA TYR A 355 -18.20 -10.12 -20.30
C TYR A 355 -19.66 -10.12 -19.86
N LEU A 356 -20.56 -9.52 -20.67
CA LEU A 356 -22.00 -9.45 -20.33
C LEU A 356 -22.67 -10.82 -20.32
N GLU A 357 -22.26 -11.74 -21.19
CA GLU A 357 -22.78 -13.10 -21.28
C GLU A 357 -22.25 -14.01 -20.17
N SER A 358 -21.03 -13.78 -19.69
CA SER A 358 -20.34 -14.68 -18.76
C SER A 358 -20.29 -14.17 -17.31
N ARG A 359 -20.77 -12.97 -17.02
CA ARG A 359 -20.67 -12.36 -15.70
C ARG A 359 -21.38 -13.16 -14.58
N ASP A 360 -22.42 -13.90 -14.90
CA ASP A 360 -23.20 -14.66 -13.91
C ASP A 360 -22.47 -15.97 -13.50
N ASP A 361 -21.49 -16.42 -14.30
CA ASP A 361 -20.60 -17.55 -13.99
C ASP A 361 -19.12 -17.09 -14.04
N TYR A 362 -18.81 -15.98 -13.39
CA TYR A 362 -17.52 -15.32 -13.48
C TYR A 362 -16.36 -16.16 -12.90
N GLU A 363 -16.63 -17.03 -11.93
CA GLU A 363 -15.61 -17.94 -11.41
C GLU A 363 -15.11 -18.91 -12.48
N ARG A 364 -16.01 -19.41 -13.34
CA ARG A 364 -15.62 -20.23 -14.50
C ARG A 364 -14.77 -19.46 -15.49
N VAL A 365 -15.05 -18.16 -15.68
CA VAL A 365 -14.20 -17.29 -16.50
C VAL A 365 -12.78 -17.26 -15.97
N LEU A 366 -12.62 -17.06 -14.64
CA LEU A 366 -11.29 -17.04 -14.01
C LEU A 366 -10.58 -18.40 -14.11
N GLU A 367 -11.28 -19.50 -13.91
CA GLU A 367 -10.72 -20.83 -14.07
C GLU A 367 -10.20 -21.09 -15.49
N ASN A 368 -10.89 -20.54 -16.50
CA ASN A 368 -10.54 -20.67 -17.92
C ASN A 368 -9.63 -19.56 -18.43
N THR A 369 -9.19 -18.65 -17.53
CA THR A 369 -8.25 -17.59 -17.89
C THR A 369 -6.80 -18.05 -17.74
N SER A 370 -5.97 -17.68 -18.72
CA SER A 370 -4.53 -17.88 -18.72
C SER A 370 -3.80 -16.67 -19.29
N TYR A 371 -2.53 -16.51 -18.93
CA TYR A 371 -1.66 -15.46 -19.44
C TYR A 371 -0.62 -16.08 -20.37
N ASP A 372 -0.52 -15.57 -21.60
CA ASP A 372 0.59 -15.88 -22.51
C ASP A 372 1.65 -14.77 -22.38
N ILE A 373 2.80 -15.12 -21.77
CA ILE A 373 3.76 -14.12 -21.28
C ILE A 373 4.98 -14.09 -22.21
N SER A 374 5.22 -12.94 -22.81
CA SER A 374 6.42 -12.62 -23.58
C SER A 374 7.21 -11.48 -22.90
N ILE A 375 8.56 -11.65 -22.82
CA ILE A 375 9.41 -10.68 -22.15
C ILE A 375 10.51 -10.17 -23.09
N LYS A 376 10.58 -8.85 -23.26
CA LYS A 376 11.70 -8.14 -23.88
C LYS A 376 12.53 -7.49 -22.79
N CYS A 377 13.82 -7.84 -22.74
CA CYS A 377 14.76 -7.36 -21.73
C CYS A 377 15.96 -6.69 -22.44
N ASP A 378 16.10 -5.39 -22.19
CA ASP A 378 17.30 -4.63 -22.50
C ASP A 378 18.16 -4.61 -21.25
N LEU A 379 19.40 -5.10 -21.32
CA LEU A 379 20.30 -5.29 -20.18
C LEU A 379 21.59 -4.52 -20.35
N GLU A 380 21.94 -3.75 -19.34
CA GLU A 380 23.27 -3.16 -19.16
C GLU A 380 24.03 -3.91 -18.07
N ILE A 381 25.34 -4.09 -18.25
CA ILE A 381 26.21 -4.82 -17.33
C ILE A 381 27.29 -3.85 -16.84
N HIS A 382 27.41 -3.72 -15.50
CA HIS A 382 28.40 -2.86 -14.85
C HIS A 382 29.35 -3.63 -13.96
#